data_31baf3fd2c347e307e2292f0b9fe7847
#
_entry.id   31baf3fd2c347e307e2292f0b9fe7847
#
_cell.length_a   1.000
_cell.length_b   1.000
_cell.length_c   1.000
_cell.angle_alpha   90.00
_cell.angle_beta   90.00
_cell.angle_gamma   90.00
#
_symmetry.space_group_name_H-M   'P 1'
#
loop_
_entity.id
_entity.type
_entity.pdbx_description
1 polymer ?
#
loop_
_entity_poly.entity_id
_entity_poly.type
_entity_poly.pdbx_seq_one_letter_code
_entity_poly.pdbx_strand_id
1 'polypeptide(L)' 'MELASMLLEQIYYTVNSLEGDYAYLKKEEDASEDLKCVARALLPPEITEGTRLVYEMMEYSIV' A
#
# COMPACT_ATOMS: atom_id res chain seq x y z
N MET A 1 -2.65 -23.13 9.58
CA MET A 1 -3.18 -22.39 10.50
C MET A 1 -3.19 -20.91 10.26
N GLU A 2 -3.60 -20.19 11.24
CA GLU A 2 -3.86 -18.78 11.09
C GLU A 2 -2.62 -17.98 10.76
N LEU A 3 -1.49 -18.33 11.34
CA LEU A 3 -0.27 -17.57 11.06
C LEU A 3 0.09 -17.60 9.58
N ALA A 4 -0.02 -18.77 8.96
CA ALA A 4 0.29 -18.90 7.55
C ALA A 4 -0.66 -18.05 6.72
N SER A 5 -1.95 -18.05 7.10
CA SER A 5 -2.92 -17.23 6.39
C SER A 5 -2.59 -15.76 6.48
N MET A 6 -2.18 -15.31 7.65
CA MET A 6 -1.85 -13.89 7.83
C MET A 6 -0.64 -13.50 7.00
N LEU A 7 0.34 -14.38 6.89
CA LEU A 7 1.53 -14.06 6.10
C LEU A 7 1.24 -14.01 4.62
N LEU A 8 0.20 -14.73 4.18
CA LEU A 8 -0.15 -14.77 2.76
C LEU A 8 -1.26 -13.80 2.41
N GLU A 9 -1.75 -13.05 3.39
CA GLU A 9 -2.83 -12.12 3.13
C GLU A 9 -2.34 -10.98 2.25
N GLN A 10 -3.17 -10.60 1.29
CA GLN A 10 -2.86 -9.51 0.38
C GLN A 10 -3.75 -8.33 0.71
N ILE A 11 -3.16 -7.17 0.88
CA ILE A 11 -3.90 -5.94 1.17
C ILE A 11 -3.63 -4.97 0.03
N TYR A 12 -4.69 -4.48 -0.59
CA TYR A 12 -4.56 -3.63 -1.76
C TYR A 12 -4.74 -2.17 -1.38
N TYR A 13 -3.90 -1.34 -1.96
CA TYR A 13 -3.92 0.10 -1.75
C TYR A 13 -3.89 0.82 -3.08
N THR A 14 -4.36 2.05 -3.08
CA THR A 14 -4.21 2.96 -4.22
C THR A 14 -3.45 4.18 -3.71
N VAL A 15 -2.47 4.62 -4.48
CA VAL A 15 -1.72 5.82 -4.12
C VAL A 15 -2.64 7.02 -4.27
N ASN A 16 -2.95 7.67 -3.15
CA ASN A 16 -3.82 8.84 -3.16
C ASN A 16 -3.06 10.09 -3.53
N SER A 17 -1.86 10.26 -2.96
CA SER A 17 -1.05 11.43 -3.23
C SER A 17 0.38 11.15 -2.83
N LEU A 18 1.28 11.96 -3.37
CA LEU A 18 2.71 11.89 -3.06
C LEU A 18 3.15 13.26 -2.62
N GLU A 19 3.83 13.33 -1.46
CA GLU A 19 4.30 14.60 -0.92
C GLU A 19 5.70 14.40 -0.37
N GLY A 20 6.69 14.97 -1.06
CA GLY A 20 8.07 14.86 -0.62
C GLY A 20 8.48 13.40 -0.53
N ASP A 21 8.92 13.00 0.65
CA ASP A 21 9.42 11.63 0.86
C ASP A 21 8.32 10.66 1.28
N TYR A 22 7.06 11.08 1.23
CA TYR A 22 5.96 10.26 1.73
C TYR A 22 4.89 10.06 0.70
N ALA A 23 4.24 8.90 0.76
CA ALA A 23 3.08 8.57 -0.04
C ALA A 23 1.90 8.35 0.88
N TYR A 24 0.72 8.77 0.44
CA TYR A 24 -0.50 8.56 1.20
C TYR A 24 -1.34 7.55 0.45
N LEU A 25 -1.60 6.42 1.10
CA LEU A 25 -2.24 5.28 0.47
C LEU A 25 -3.64 5.09 1.00
N LYS A 26 -4.56 4.79 0.11
CA LYS A 26 -5.95 4.49 0.46
C LYS A 26 -6.14 2.98 0.37
N LYS A 27 -6.58 2.38 1.47
CA LYS A 27 -6.85 0.95 1.49
C LYS A 27 -8.12 0.67 0.71
N GLU A 28 -8.06 -0.21 -0.28
CA GLU A 28 -9.17 -0.37 -1.20
C GLU A 28 -10.40 -0.96 -0.57
N GLU A 29 -10.22 -1.85 0.40
CA GLU A 29 -11.35 -2.52 1.01
C GLU A 29 -11.93 -1.76 2.19
N ASP A 30 -11.37 -0.61 2.50
CA ASP A 30 -11.75 0.14 3.68
C ASP A 30 -12.68 1.28 3.28
N ALA A 31 -13.85 1.34 3.89
CA ALA A 31 -14.80 2.40 3.60
C ALA A 31 -14.40 3.72 4.23
N SER A 32 -13.48 3.71 5.19
CA SER A 32 -13.04 4.94 5.82
C SER A 32 -12.22 5.77 4.85
N GLU A 33 -12.06 7.05 5.18
CA GLU A 33 -11.27 7.94 4.34
C GLU A 33 -9.88 8.16 4.90
N ASP A 34 -9.49 7.35 5.87
CA ASP A 34 -8.15 7.46 6.44
C ASP A 34 -7.11 7.03 5.44
N LEU A 35 -6.00 7.75 5.41
CA LEU A 35 -4.90 7.44 4.53
C LEU A 35 -3.73 6.93 5.35
N LYS A 36 -3.00 5.98 4.78
CA LYS A 36 -1.81 5.46 5.42
C LYS A 36 -0.59 6.18 4.87
N CYS A 37 0.17 6.79 5.76
CA CYS A 37 1.39 7.52 5.36
C CYS A 37 2.55 6.55 5.35
N VAL A 38 3.20 6.39 4.20
CA VAL A 38 4.29 5.45 4.04
C VAL A 38 5.46 6.15 3.38
N ALA A 39 6.66 5.91 3.88
CA ALA A 39 7.86 6.49 3.27
C ALA A 39 8.02 5.95 1.86
N ARG A 40 8.33 6.82 0.92
CA ARG A 40 8.47 6.41 -0.47
C ARG A 40 9.64 5.44 -0.65
N ALA A 41 10.61 5.49 0.24
CA ALA A 41 11.74 4.56 0.18
C ALA A 41 11.31 3.10 0.34
N LEU A 42 10.14 2.87 0.91
CA LEU A 42 9.61 1.52 1.10
C LEU A 42 8.73 1.07 -0.07
N LEU A 43 8.56 1.91 -1.07
CA LEU A 43 7.65 1.66 -2.18
C LEU A 43 8.42 1.60 -3.49
N PRO A 44 7.83 0.98 -4.51
CA PRO A 44 8.46 1.00 -5.83
C PRO A 44 8.63 2.44 -6.30
N PRO A 45 9.77 2.76 -6.92
CA PRO A 45 10.03 4.15 -7.32
C PRO A 45 9.16 4.64 -8.47
N GLU A 46 8.52 3.73 -9.19
CA GLU A 46 7.73 4.11 -10.36
C GLU A 46 6.34 4.60 -10.01
N ILE A 47 5.95 4.60 -8.74
CA ILE A 47 4.57 4.91 -8.39
C ILE A 47 4.22 6.35 -8.71
N THR A 48 2.95 6.55 -9.07
CA THR A 48 2.36 7.86 -9.26
C THR A 48 0.99 7.84 -8.60
N GLU A 49 0.33 8.99 -8.57
CA GLU A 49 -1.04 9.03 -8.05
C GLU A 49 -1.91 8.10 -8.88
N GLY A 50 -2.70 7.31 -8.18
CA GLY A 50 -3.57 6.34 -8.83
C GLY A 50 -2.94 4.96 -9.01
N THR A 51 -1.65 4.81 -8.75
CA THR A 51 -1.01 3.51 -8.86
C THR A 51 -1.60 2.56 -7.82
N ARG A 52 -1.87 1.34 -8.25
CA ARG A 52 -2.42 0.33 -7.38
C ARG A 52 -1.30 -0.53 -6.84
N LEU A 53 -1.31 -0.76 -5.53
CA LEU A 53 -0.27 -1.52 -4.84
C LEU A 53 -0.88 -2.69 -4.11
N VAL A 54 -0.11 -3.75 -3.96
CA VAL A 54 -0.45 -4.85 -3.08
C VAL A 54 0.62 -4.95 -2.00
N TYR A 55 0.17 -5.08 -0.75
CA TYR A 55 1.06 -5.32 0.38
C TYR A 55 0.91 -6.77 0.78
N GLU A 56 1.98 -7.52 0.66
CA GLU A 56 2.00 -8.90 1.08
C GLU A 56 3.41 -9.29 1.45
N MET A 57 3.54 -10.17 2.42
CA MET A 57 4.82 -10.67 2.89
C MET A 57 5.77 -9.52 3.22
N MET A 58 5.20 -8.49 3.83
CA MET A 58 5.93 -7.31 4.33
C MET A 58 6.54 -6.47 3.24
N GLU A 59 6.01 -6.55 2.02
CA GLU A 59 6.52 -5.76 0.90
C GLU A 59 5.38 -5.18 0.10
N TYR A 60 5.61 -3.97 -0.43
CA TYR A 60 4.69 -3.34 -1.36
C TYR A 60 5.14 -3.60 -2.78
N SER A 61 4.21 -3.95 -3.65
CA SER A 61 4.50 -4.18 -5.07
C SER A 61 3.42 -3.54 -5.91
N ILE A 62 3.78 -3.14 -7.14
CA ILE A 62 2.80 -2.62 -8.07
C ILE A 62 2.00 -3.80 -8.62
N VAL A 63 0.68 -3.65 -8.60
CA VAL A 63 -0.22 -4.70 -9.10
C VAL A 63 -0.15 -4.81 -10.61
#